data_e2ba17e60d21f753401e485c7e04dfdf
#
_entry.id   e2ba17e60d21f753401e485c7e04dfdf
#
_cell.length_a   1.000
_cell.length_b   1.000
_cell.length_c   1.000
_cell.angle_alpha   90.00
_cell.angle_beta   90.00
_cell.angle_gamma   90.00
#
_symmetry.space_group_name_H-M   'P 1'
#
loop_
_entity.id
_entity.type
_entity.pdbx_description
1 polymer ?
#
loop_
_entity_poly.entity_id
_entity_poly.type
_entity_poly.pdbx_seq_one_letter_code
_entity_poly.pdbx_strand_id
1 'polypeptide(L)'
;MRPLFEGGFAKFNWTQMNISKKEVDALNLLVTLEITPEDYQEKVNGVLENYRKRANIPGFRPGKVPMGLIKKQYGKSVLIDEINKILQDGIYNYITSEKLNILGNPLPVEQETIDFDTPGTYEFQFEIGLSPEFEVSITKKNKVKGAKVVADKKVLDTYMEDIRSRYGKMVTPEKAEAEDMFHGSLTEVDKDGNAVADGIVKEEAQFMGSNLKTKKAQGDLCKMGMGNTVVLDAAKSFGKDYNVAGLLGVTDAQLEASTGSFEFKLTNITRMEPAELNQEFFDKVYGEGEVTSEKEMRERMKEEAERMYANEADQYFMNNVAEYLLDKTKFDLPVAFLKKWMQTSGEKPLTAEEVEVDWEKTEKGLRYQLIENKVIQMGEISVSQEELLDHTIGLVKAQFQQYGQQVMDDEMLKGIAENALKNEEEARRLNDQVYNAKLLTYYKENFKVEEKEVTYDDFIKLVTANAK
;
A
#
# COMPACT_ATOMS: atom_id res chain seq x y z
N MET A 1 3.57 18.67 1.63
CA MET A 1 2.45 19.11 2.49
C MET A 1 2.08 20.54 2.11
N ARG A 2 0.95 20.77 1.45
CA ARG A 2 0.38 22.10 1.28
C ARG A 2 -0.56 22.39 2.43
N PRO A 3 -0.56 23.58 3.03
CA PRO A 3 -1.50 23.92 4.09
C PRO A 3 -2.89 24.18 3.49
N LEU A 4 -3.83 23.30 3.81
CA LEU A 4 -5.27 23.54 3.68
C LEU A 4 -5.73 24.19 4.98
N PHE A 5 -5.58 25.53 5.13
CA PHE A 5 -6.36 26.29 6.13
C PHE A 5 -6.29 27.78 5.81
N GLU A 6 -7.27 28.27 5.05
CA GLU A 6 -7.71 29.66 5.15
C GLU A 6 -8.76 29.74 6.27
N GLY A 7 -8.30 29.74 7.51
CA GLY A 7 -9.09 30.10 8.68
C GLY A 7 -8.63 31.48 9.15
N GLY A 8 -9.53 32.45 9.15
CA GLY A 8 -9.23 33.83 9.51
C GLY A 8 -8.58 33.97 10.88
N PHE A 9 -7.27 34.12 10.88
CA PHE A 9 -6.53 34.47 12.08
C PHE A 9 -6.62 35.98 12.33
N ALA A 10 -7.00 36.35 13.58
CA ALA A 10 -6.93 37.69 14.05
C ALA A 10 -5.52 38.23 13.81
N LYS A 11 -5.40 39.40 13.15
CA LYS A 11 -4.11 40.09 12.93
C LYS A 11 -3.47 40.36 14.28
N PHE A 12 -2.61 39.47 14.72
CA PHE A 12 -1.70 39.70 15.82
C PHE A 12 -0.51 40.52 15.27
N ASN A 13 -0.13 41.59 15.96
CA ASN A 13 1.00 42.42 15.54
C ASN A 13 2.31 41.70 15.93
N TRP A 14 2.80 40.80 15.05
CA TRP A 14 4.05 40.03 15.20
C TRP A 14 5.33 40.88 15.13
N THR A 15 5.19 42.18 14.91
CA THR A 15 6.28 43.13 14.72
C THR A 15 7.12 43.43 15.99
N GLN A 16 6.89 42.72 17.10
CA GLN A 16 7.57 43.01 18.37
C GLN A 16 8.36 41.82 18.96
N MET A 17 8.20 40.61 18.45
CA MET A 17 8.99 39.50 18.99
C MET A 17 10.43 39.57 18.46
N ASN A 18 11.41 39.51 19.36
CA ASN A 18 12.80 39.54 19.01
C ASN A 18 13.27 38.14 18.54
N ILE A 19 13.37 37.98 17.20
CA ILE A 19 13.82 36.74 16.60
C ILE A 19 15.17 36.98 15.93
N SER A 20 16.16 36.21 16.29
CA SER A 20 17.48 36.23 15.68
C SER A 20 17.77 34.89 15.01
N LYS A 21 18.52 34.93 13.89
CA LYS A 21 18.98 33.75 13.18
C LYS A 21 20.49 33.70 13.15
N LYS A 22 21.02 32.49 13.27
CA LYS A 22 22.42 32.18 13.04
C LYS A 22 22.49 31.06 12.02
N GLU A 23 23.14 31.32 10.89
CA GLU A 23 23.45 30.30 9.89
C GLU A 23 24.57 29.43 10.46
N VAL A 24 24.28 28.14 10.65
CA VAL A 24 25.27 27.15 11.09
C VAL A 24 26.08 26.69 9.89
N ASP A 25 25.38 26.42 8.81
CA ASP A 25 25.90 26.16 7.47
C ASP A 25 24.80 26.45 6.42
N ALA A 26 25.03 26.07 5.16
CA ALA A 26 24.11 26.34 4.06
C ALA A 26 22.72 25.68 4.19
N LEU A 27 22.61 24.61 4.99
CA LEU A 27 21.39 23.82 5.14
C LEU A 27 20.84 23.78 6.58
N ASN A 28 21.56 24.40 7.54
CA ASN A 28 21.19 24.38 8.94
C ASN A 28 21.15 25.76 9.52
N LEU A 29 20.00 26.12 10.11
CA LEU A 29 19.78 27.36 10.83
C LEU A 29 19.57 27.08 12.31
N LEU A 30 20.09 27.98 13.16
CA LEU A 30 19.70 28.10 14.55
C LEU A 30 18.88 29.41 14.71
N VAL A 31 17.64 29.28 15.10
CA VAL A 31 16.74 30.40 15.33
C VAL A 31 16.50 30.57 16.80
N THR A 32 16.77 31.76 17.33
CA THR A 32 16.54 32.13 18.75
C THR A 32 15.33 33.05 18.85
N LEU A 33 14.34 32.64 19.63
CA LEU A 33 13.18 33.44 19.97
C LEU A 33 13.33 33.96 21.41
N GLU A 34 13.30 35.28 21.57
CA GLU A 34 13.32 35.93 22.86
C GLU A 34 11.90 36.36 23.20
N ILE A 35 11.34 35.83 24.30
CA ILE A 35 9.99 36.12 24.79
C ILE A 35 10.10 36.98 26.01
N THR A 36 9.61 38.19 25.92
CA THR A 36 9.63 39.19 27.02
C THR A 36 8.33 39.13 27.81
N PRO A 37 8.30 39.70 29.06
CA PRO A 37 7.06 39.82 29.81
C PRO A 37 5.91 40.50 29.07
N GLU A 38 6.24 41.42 28.17
CA GLU A 38 5.26 42.15 27.34
C GLU A 38 4.50 41.23 26.38
N ASP A 39 5.12 40.11 25.93
CA ASP A 39 4.54 39.16 25.01
C ASP A 39 3.52 38.21 25.65
N TYR A 40 3.71 37.86 26.94
CA TYR A 40 2.91 36.84 27.61
C TYR A 40 2.06 37.33 28.77
N GLN A 41 2.43 38.44 29.45
CA GLN A 41 1.84 38.79 30.72
C GLN A 41 0.34 39.12 30.64
N GLU A 42 -0.09 39.77 29.59
CA GLU A 42 -1.51 40.09 29.37
C GLU A 42 -2.31 38.81 29.13
N LYS A 43 -1.80 37.90 28.31
CA LYS A 43 -2.42 36.60 28.00
C LYS A 43 -2.53 35.71 29.24
N VAL A 44 -1.43 35.58 29.99
CA VAL A 44 -1.40 34.83 31.25
C VAL A 44 -2.40 35.40 32.26
N ASN A 45 -2.45 36.72 32.44
CA ASN A 45 -3.41 37.35 33.35
C ASN A 45 -4.87 37.11 32.89
N GLY A 46 -5.14 37.14 31.57
CA GLY A 46 -6.46 36.85 31.00
C GLY A 46 -6.91 35.42 31.27
N VAL A 47 -6.02 34.46 31.09
CA VAL A 47 -6.28 33.04 31.38
C VAL A 47 -6.51 32.83 32.89
N LEU A 48 -5.65 33.39 33.74
CA LEU A 48 -5.78 33.28 35.19
C LEU A 48 -7.09 33.93 35.72
N GLU A 49 -7.54 35.02 35.10
CA GLU A 49 -8.83 35.64 35.41
C GLU A 49 -10.00 34.70 35.05
N ASN A 50 -9.91 33.97 33.95
CA ASN A 50 -10.90 32.97 33.58
C ASN A 50 -10.88 31.77 34.55
N TYR A 51 -9.70 31.32 34.97
CA TYR A 51 -9.58 30.31 36.04
C TYR A 51 -10.23 30.80 37.32
N ARG A 52 -9.99 32.05 37.74
CA ARG A 52 -10.61 32.67 38.95
C ARG A 52 -12.13 32.59 38.91
N LYS A 53 -12.75 32.87 37.76
CA LYS A 53 -14.21 32.83 37.59
C LYS A 53 -14.78 31.43 37.77
N ARG A 54 -14.04 30.39 37.38
CA ARG A 54 -14.48 28.99 37.40
C ARG A 54 -13.98 28.20 38.61
N ALA A 55 -12.97 28.70 39.30
CA ALA A 55 -12.34 27.99 40.42
C ALA A 55 -13.33 27.77 41.58
N ASN A 56 -13.41 26.51 42.02
CA ASN A 56 -14.15 26.11 43.22
C ASN A 56 -13.12 25.74 44.30
N ILE A 57 -12.79 26.69 45.17
CA ILE A 57 -11.81 26.51 46.23
C ILE A 57 -12.54 26.57 47.57
N PRO A 58 -12.38 25.59 48.47
CA PRO A 58 -13.00 25.59 49.80
C PRO A 58 -12.74 26.90 50.55
N GLY A 59 -13.80 27.50 51.10
CA GLY A 59 -13.74 28.77 51.81
C GLY A 59 -13.96 30.03 50.96
N PHE A 60 -14.09 29.91 49.64
CA PHE A 60 -14.35 31.04 48.76
C PHE A 60 -15.57 30.79 47.86
N ARG A 61 -16.37 31.83 47.65
CA ARG A 61 -17.47 31.79 46.68
C ARG A 61 -16.89 31.75 45.24
N PRO A 62 -17.45 30.96 44.32
CA PRO A 62 -17.02 30.95 42.91
C PRO A 62 -16.90 32.36 42.32
N GLY A 63 -15.80 32.68 41.68
CA GLY A 63 -15.48 33.99 41.10
C GLY A 63 -14.98 35.04 42.10
N LYS A 64 -14.90 34.73 43.40
CA LYS A 64 -14.41 35.65 44.45
C LYS A 64 -13.10 35.16 45.10
N VAL A 65 -12.46 34.18 44.53
CA VAL A 65 -11.14 33.70 44.96
C VAL A 65 -10.10 34.83 44.77
N PRO A 66 -9.22 35.11 45.75
CA PRO A 66 -8.15 36.08 45.58
C PRO A 66 -7.18 35.68 44.43
N MET A 67 -6.82 36.64 43.57
CA MET A 67 -5.93 36.40 42.45
C MET A 67 -4.57 35.83 42.87
N GLY A 68 -4.04 36.25 44.00
CA GLY A 68 -2.77 35.72 44.53
C GLY A 68 -2.80 34.20 44.77
N LEU A 69 -3.96 33.66 45.22
CA LEU A 69 -4.13 32.22 45.41
C LEU A 69 -4.19 31.49 44.07
N ILE A 70 -4.90 32.04 43.09
CA ILE A 70 -4.96 31.51 41.72
C ILE A 70 -3.57 31.51 41.07
N LYS A 71 -2.84 32.65 41.21
CA LYS A 71 -1.45 32.73 40.69
C LYS A 71 -0.53 31.69 41.33
N LYS A 72 -0.65 31.49 42.66
CA LYS A 72 0.17 30.49 43.36
C LYS A 72 -0.13 29.05 42.89
N GLN A 73 -1.39 28.75 42.61
CA GLN A 73 -1.83 27.40 42.28
C GLN A 73 -1.67 27.05 40.77
N TYR A 74 -1.94 28.01 39.89
CA TYR A 74 -2.01 27.77 38.43
C TYR A 74 -1.04 28.64 37.64
N GLY A 75 -0.37 29.62 38.25
CA GLY A 75 0.42 30.65 37.57
C GLY A 75 1.53 30.06 36.72
N LYS A 76 2.31 29.12 37.25
CA LYS A 76 3.44 28.49 36.54
C LYS A 76 2.95 27.66 35.36
N SER A 77 1.91 26.84 35.54
CA SER A 77 1.36 26.03 34.45
C SER A 77 0.79 26.89 33.31
N VAL A 78 -0.01 27.92 33.66
CA VAL A 78 -0.57 28.85 32.68
C VAL A 78 0.53 29.63 31.94
N LEU A 79 1.59 30.03 32.66
CA LEU A 79 2.73 30.72 32.03
C LEU A 79 3.42 29.81 30.98
N ILE A 80 3.70 28.57 31.36
CA ILE A 80 4.33 27.60 30.45
C ILE A 80 3.44 27.33 29.22
N ASP A 81 2.13 27.14 29.45
CA ASP A 81 1.17 26.89 28.37
C ASP A 81 1.08 28.08 27.39
N GLU A 82 1.06 29.30 27.87
CA GLU A 82 1.00 30.50 27.04
C GLU A 82 2.34 30.75 26.32
N ILE A 83 3.49 30.50 26.96
CA ILE A 83 4.80 30.57 26.32
C ILE A 83 4.87 29.55 25.18
N ASN A 84 4.46 28.30 25.38
CA ASN A 84 4.46 27.27 24.35
C ASN A 84 3.61 27.66 23.13
N LYS A 85 2.44 28.28 23.35
CA LYS A 85 1.63 28.81 22.24
C LYS A 85 2.35 29.92 21.48
N ILE A 86 2.96 30.84 22.20
CA ILE A 86 3.71 31.95 21.61
C ILE A 86 4.89 31.44 20.81
N LEU A 87 5.59 30.41 21.29
CA LEU A 87 6.71 29.77 20.58
C LEU A 87 6.24 29.09 19.29
N GLN A 88 5.17 28.28 19.34
CA GLN A 88 4.62 27.61 18.17
C GLN A 88 4.19 28.60 17.10
N ASP A 89 3.44 29.63 17.50
CA ASP A 89 3.00 30.65 16.58
C ASP A 89 4.19 31.48 16.05
N GLY A 90 5.15 31.83 16.90
CA GLY A 90 6.33 32.63 16.56
C GLY A 90 7.21 31.94 15.52
N ILE A 91 7.57 30.67 15.75
CA ILE A 91 8.43 29.93 14.83
C ILE A 91 7.74 29.67 13.48
N TYR A 92 6.42 29.34 13.50
CA TYR A 92 5.64 29.14 12.28
C TYR A 92 5.57 30.41 11.42
N ASN A 93 5.25 31.56 12.07
CA ASN A 93 5.16 32.82 11.37
C ASN A 93 6.52 33.29 10.83
N TYR A 94 7.59 33.06 11.60
CA TYR A 94 8.95 33.35 11.13
C TYR A 94 9.28 32.58 9.86
N ILE A 95 9.07 31.25 9.86
CA ILE A 95 9.32 30.38 8.69
C ILE A 95 8.51 30.86 7.48
N THR A 96 7.25 31.23 7.71
CA THR A 96 6.34 31.66 6.62
C THR A 96 6.73 33.05 6.09
N SER A 97 7.07 34.00 6.97
CA SER A 97 7.45 35.38 6.57
C SER A 97 8.78 35.42 5.84
N GLU A 98 9.76 34.65 6.30
CA GLU A 98 11.07 34.49 5.64
C GLU A 98 11.00 33.56 4.42
N LYS A 99 9.85 32.93 4.15
CA LYS A 99 9.63 31.97 3.06
C LYS A 99 10.66 30.83 3.06
N LEU A 100 11.01 30.35 4.24
CA LEU A 100 11.99 29.28 4.37
C LEU A 100 11.37 27.95 3.92
N ASN A 101 12.03 27.28 2.99
CA ASN A 101 11.73 25.91 2.62
C ASN A 101 12.43 24.98 3.62
N ILE A 102 11.71 24.39 4.54
CA ILE A 102 12.26 23.55 5.60
C ILE A 102 12.02 22.05 5.34
N LEU A 103 12.91 21.22 5.88
CA LEU A 103 12.78 19.77 5.93
C LEU A 103 12.47 19.34 7.37
N GLY A 104 11.37 18.63 7.56
CA GLY A 104 10.89 18.27 8.89
C GLY A 104 10.34 19.47 9.67
N ASN A 105 10.17 19.29 10.97
CA ASN A 105 9.72 20.34 11.89
C ASN A 105 10.92 20.95 12.62
N PRO A 106 10.87 22.24 13.00
CA PRO A 106 11.89 22.83 13.87
C PRO A 106 12.08 22.01 15.14
N LEU A 107 13.31 21.73 15.52
CA LEU A 107 13.66 20.98 16.72
C LEU A 107 14.12 21.92 17.82
N PRO A 108 13.48 21.87 19.00
CA PRO A 108 13.95 22.65 20.15
C PRO A 108 15.34 22.15 20.56
N VAL A 109 16.25 23.09 20.80
CA VAL A 109 17.56 22.78 21.37
C VAL A 109 17.39 22.57 22.86
N GLU A 110 17.93 21.47 23.39
CA GLU A 110 17.97 21.27 24.83
C GLU A 110 18.78 22.37 25.49
N GLN A 111 18.14 23.06 26.42
CA GLN A 111 18.77 24.14 27.19
C GLN A 111 18.80 23.75 28.67
N GLU A 112 19.67 24.43 29.43
CA GLU A 112 19.62 24.36 30.90
C GLU A 112 18.21 24.71 31.40
N THR A 113 17.84 24.18 32.58
CA THR A 113 16.49 24.33 33.15
C THR A 113 16.09 25.80 33.25
N ILE A 114 15.10 26.18 32.43
CA ILE A 114 14.54 27.54 32.44
C ILE A 114 13.75 27.74 33.74
N ASP A 115 14.08 28.78 34.49
CA ASP A 115 13.33 29.16 35.72
C ASP A 115 12.03 29.91 35.38
N PHE A 116 10.91 29.23 35.49
CA PHE A 116 9.57 29.82 35.34
C PHE A 116 8.96 30.29 36.65
N ASP A 117 9.68 30.18 37.78
CA ASP A 117 9.16 30.65 39.08
C ASP A 117 9.31 32.17 39.21
N THR A 118 10.31 32.71 38.50
CA THR A 118 10.54 34.17 38.43
C THR A 118 10.20 34.67 37.03
N PRO A 119 9.11 35.48 36.86
CA PRO A 119 8.77 36.07 35.57
C PRO A 119 9.93 36.91 35.00
N GLY A 120 10.32 36.63 33.77
CA GLY A 120 11.45 37.30 33.11
C GLY A 120 11.41 37.14 31.60
N THR A 121 12.53 37.48 30.95
CA THR A 121 12.73 37.21 29.55
C THR A 121 13.23 35.78 29.38
N TYR A 122 12.66 35.06 28.43
CA TYR A 122 13.01 33.68 28.14
C TYR A 122 13.53 33.56 26.72
N GLU A 123 14.65 32.88 26.56
CA GLU A 123 15.21 32.56 25.24
C GLU A 123 14.99 31.10 24.89
N PHE A 124 14.55 30.84 23.66
CA PHE A 124 14.37 29.49 23.12
C PHE A 124 15.07 29.36 21.79
N GLN A 125 15.78 28.28 21.62
CA GLN A 125 16.52 28.01 20.39
C GLN A 125 15.92 26.82 19.64
N PHE A 126 15.85 26.95 18.33
CA PHE A 126 15.35 25.91 17.44
C PHE A 126 16.35 25.65 16.32
N GLU A 127 16.69 24.37 16.12
CA GLU A 127 17.39 23.92 14.93
C GLU A 127 16.37 23.77 13.77
N ILE A 128 16.73 24.24 12.58
CA ILE A 128 15.91 24.15 11.39
C ILE A 128 16.77 23.61 10.26
N GLY A 129 16.34 22.49 9.64
CA GLY A 129 16.92 21.98 8.42
C GLY A 129 16.28 22.65 7.19
N LEU A 130 17.08 23.20 6.31
CA LEU A 130 16.64 23.82 5.07
C LEU A 130 16.58 22.81 3.93
N SER A 131 15.60 23.00 3.04
CA SER A 131 15.56 22.29 1.76
C SER A 131 16.68 22.80 0.85
N PRO A 132 17.47 21.91 0.25
CA PRO A 132 18.52 22.30 -0.66
C PRO A 132 17.95 22.94 -1.93
N GLU A 133 18.74 23.83 -2.55
CA GLU A 133 18.47 24.32 -3.89
C GLU A 133 19.21 23.44 -4.90
N PHE A 134 18.50 22.94 -5.89
CA PHE A 134 19.04 22.11 -6.96
C PHE A 134 18.21 22.25 -8.25
N GLU A 135 18.80 21.86 -9.35
CA GLU A 135 18.13 21.83 -10.66
C GLU A 135 17.92 20.39 -11.12
N VAL A 136 16.77 20.14 -11.73
CA VAL A 136 16.43 18.87 -12.36
C VAL A 136 16.44 19.05 -13.86
N SER A 137 17.19 18.18 -14.58
CA SER A 137 17.24 18.24 -16.05
C SER A 137 16.49 17.07 -16.65
N ILE A 138 15.33 17.35 -17.26
CA ILE A 138 14.52 16.38 -18.00
C ILE A 138 14.39 16.88 -19.44
N THR A 139 14.88 16.08 -20.39
CA THR A 139 14.84 16.44 -21.82
C THR A 139 14.68 15.18 -22.67
N LYS A 140 14.19 15.33 -23.90
CA LYS A 140 14.12 14.26 -24.91
C LYS A 140 15.47 13.62 -25.28
N LYS A 141 16.60 14.17 -24.81
CA LYS A 141 17.93 13.55 -24.98
C LYS A 141 18.22 12.52 -23.89
N ASN A 142 17.56 12.65 -22.74
CA ASN A 142 17.73 11.74 -21.63
C ASN A 142 16.94 10.45 -21.91
N LYS A 143 17.63 9.32 -21.86
CA LYS A 143 17.08 8.02 -22.17
C LYS A 143 16.73 7.27 -20.88
N VAL A 144 15.53 6.76 -20.82
CA VAL A 144 15.07 5.90 -19.70
C VAL A 144 14.50 4.61 -20.27
N LYS A 145 14.83 3.49 -19.62
CA LYS A 145 14.35 2.17 -20.04
C LYS A 145 12.85 2.05 -19.79
N GLY A 146 12.14 1.60 -20.80
CA GLY A 146 10.75 1.19 -20.74
C GLY A 146 10.61 -0.27 -21.21
N ALA A 147 9.45 -0.86 -20.98
CA ALA A 147 9.10 -2.16 -21.49
C ALA A 147 7.72 -2.11 -22.12
N LYS A 148 7.56 -2.81 -23.25
CA LYS A 148 6.26 -3.14 -23.81
C LYS A 148 6.08 -4.64 -23.67
N VAL A 149 5.25 -5.04 -22.73
CA VAL A 149 4.99 -6.45 -22.48
C VAL A 149 3.94 -6.94 -23.45
N VAL A 150 4.31 -7.94 -24.24
CA VAL A 150 3.41 -8.55 -25.24
C VAL A 150 2.97 -9.93 -24.78
N ALA A 151 1.69 -10.23 -24.99
CA ALA A 151 1.15 -11.56 -24.75
C ALA A 151 1.59 -12.49 -25.88
N ASP A 152 2.52 -13.39 -25.59
CA ASP A 152 2.98 -14.38 -26.56
C ASP A 152 1.97 -15.54 -26.74
N LYS A 153 2.23 -16.37 -27.75
CA LYS A 153 1.35 -17.50 -28.05
C LYS A 153 1.18 -18.44 -26.84
N LYS A 154 2.24 -18.70 -26.07
CA LYS A 154 2.21 -19.61 -24.94
C LYS A 154 1.26 -19.10 -23.85
N VAL A 155 1.33 -17.81 -23.53
CA VAL A 155 0.44 -17.16 -22.55
C VAL A 155 -1.01 -17.22 -23.03
N LEU A 156 -1.25 -16.90 -24.31
CA LEU A 156 -2.60 -16.95 -24.88
C LEU A 156 -3.17 -18.37 -24.93
N ASP A 157 -2.34 -19.38 -25.24
CA ASP A 157 -2.77 -20.77 -25.24
C ASP A 157 -3.13 -21.24 -23.81
N THR A 158 -2.30 -20.90 -22.82
CA THR A 158 -2.59 -21.21 -21.41
C THR A 158 -3.88 -20.51 -20.94
N TYR A 159 -4.06 -19.25 -21.26
CA TYR A 159 -5.23 -18.48 -20.87
C TYR A 159 -6.51 -19.02 -21.55
N MET A 160 -6.42 -19.38 -22.84
CA MET A 160 -7.51 -20.03 -23.56
C MET A 160 -7.93 -21.33 -22.89
N GLU A 161 -6.95 -22.17 -22.52
CA GLU A 161 -7.22 -23.45 -21.88
C GLU A 161 -7.86 -23.29 -20.51
N ASP A 162 -7.41 -22.32 -19.73
CA ASP A 162 -7.98 -21.98 -18.42
C ASP A 162 -9.45 -21.53 -18.55
N ILE A 163 -9.75 -20.66 -19.52
CA ILE A 163 -11.13 -20.22 -19.75
C ILE A 163 -11.99 -21.38 -20.23
N ARG A 164 -11.52 -22.16 -21.20
CA ARG A 164 -12.23 -23.34 -21.68
C ARG A 164 -12.53 -24.33 -20.56
N SER A 165 -11.59 -24.53 -19.65
CA SER A 165 -11.79 -25.40 -18.46
C SER A 165 -12.83 -24.85 -17.52
N ARG A 166 -12.87 -23.53 -17.27
CA ARG A 166 -13.88 -22.89 -16.40
C ARG A 166 -15.31 -23.00 -16.92
N TYR A 167 -15.48 -22.96 -18.24
CA TYR A 167 -16.79 -23.09 -18.91
C TYR A 167 -17.03 -24.50 -19.44
N GLY A 168 -16.17 -25.46 -19.07
CA GLY A 168 -16.27 -26.85 -19.44
C GLY A 168 -17.44 -27.59 -18.78
N LYS A 169 -17.61 -28.84 -19.14
CA LYS A 169 -18.64 -29.73 -18.59
C LYS A 169 -18.01 -30.90 -17.86
N MET A 170 -18.59 -31.23 -16.72
CA MET A 170 -18.25 -32.48 -16.02
C MET A 170 -18.94 -33.65 -16.73
N VAL A 171 -18.16 -34.58 -17.24
CA VAL A 171 -18.67 -35.78 -17.92
C VAL A 171 -18.13 -37.05 -17.22
N THR A 172 -18.84 -38.17 -17.40
CA THR A 172 -18.35 -39.47 -16.98
C THR A 172 -17.68 -40.13 -18.21
N PRO A 173 -16.36 -40.27 -18.24
CA PRO A 173 -15.66 -40.79 -19.41
C PRO A 173 -15.88 -42.29 -19.57
N GLU A 174 -15.90 -42.78 -20.80
CA GLU A 174 -15.94 -44.21 -21.08
C GLU A 174 -14.63 -44.94 -20.72
N LYS A 175 -13.51 -44.23 -20.80
CA LYS A 175 -12.17 -44.72 -20.41
C LYS A 175 -11.54 -43.68 -19.50
N ALA A 176 -11.13 -44.13 -18.32
CA ALA A 176 -10.45 -43.30 -17.36
C ALA A 176 -9.02 -42.96 -17.80
N GLU A 177 -8.60 -41.73 -17.51
CA GLU A 177 -7.24 -41.22 -17.67
C GLU A 177 -6.72 -40.73 -16.30
N ALA A 178 -5.41 -40.50 -16.20
CA ALA A 178 -4.80 -40.10 -14.95
C ALA A 178 -5.25 -38.70 -14.46
N GLU A 179 -5.65 -37.84 -15.37
CA GLU A 179 -6.12 -36.49 -15.15
C GLU A 179 -7.59 -36.44 -14.70
N ASP A 180 -8.29 -37.59 -14.71
CA ASP A 180 -9.67 -37.64 -14.24
C ASP A 180 -9.76 -37.57 -12.71
N MET A 181 -10.91 -37.11 -12.23
CA MET A 181 -11.27 -37.13 -10.84
C MET A 181 -11.95 -38.46 -10.50
N PHE A 182 -11.33 -39.23 -9.62
CA PHE A 182 -11.83 -40.48 -9.11
C PHE A 182 -12.60 -40.24 -7.81
N HIS A 183 -13.84 -40.71 -7.76
CA HIS A 183 -14.72 -40.60 -6.61
C HIS A 183 -14.92 -41.99 -6.01
N GLY A 184 -14.89 -42.10 -4.68
CA GLY A 184 -15.08 -43.36 -4.02
C GLY A 184 -15.04 -43.24 -2.53
N SER A 185 -14.97 -44.39 -1.86
CA SER A 185 -14.73 -44.46 -0.41
C SER A 185 -13.33 -44.97 -0.12
N LEU A 186 -12.73 -44.49 0.96
CA LEU A 186 -11.47 -44.95 1.50
C LEU A 186 -11.73 -45.55 2.87
N THR A 187 -11.36 -46.81 3.08
CA THR A 187 -11.52 -47.55 4.34
C THR A 187 -10.17 -48.06 4.78
N GLU A 188 -9.79 -47.80 6.03
CA GLU A 188 -8.55 -48.31 6.61
C GLU A 188 -8.55 -49.83 6.67
N VAL A 189 -7.47 -50.46 6.22
CA VAL A 189 -7.31 -51.90 6.20
C VAL A 189 -6.05 -52.36 6.91
N ASP A 190 -6.07 -53.58 7.43
CA ASP A 190 -4.91 -54.25 8.01
C ASP A 190 -4.00 -54.85 6.91
N LYS A 191 -2.95 -55.57 7.34
CA LYS A 191 -1.98 -56.19 6.41
C LYS A 191 -2.58 -57.32 5.59
N ASP A 192 -3.69 -57.89 6.05
CA ASP A 192 -4.41 -58.98 5.38
C ASP A 192 -5.54 -58.45 4.48
N GLY A 193 -5.74 -57.12 4.46
CA GLY A 193 -6.74 -56.45 3.64
C GLY A 193 -8.13 -56.36 4.28
N ASN A 194 -8.26 -56.68 5.56
CA ASN A 194 -9.54 -56.58 6.27
C ASN A 194 -9.74 -55.17 6.85
N ALA A 195 -10.97 -54.69 6.86
CA ALA A 195 -11.30 -53.42 7.48
C ALA A 195 -10.94 -53.37 8.96
N VAL A 196 -10.25 -52.32 9.39
CA VAL A 196 -9.87 -52.11 10.79
C VAL A 196 -11.12 -51.70 11.59
N ALA A 197 -11.38 -52.35 12.71
CA ALA A 197 -12.47 -51.98 13.63
C ALA A 197 -12.17 -50.55 14.18
N ASP A 198 -13.14 -49.67 14.10
CA ASP A 198 -13.01 -48.22 14.45
C ASP A 198 -11.89 -47.47 13.70
N GLY A 199 -11.44 -48.02 12.55
CA GLY A 199 -10.45 -47.39 11.68
C GLY A 199 -11.00 -46.18 10.92
N ILE A 200 -10.10 -45.50 10.22
CA ILE A 200 -10.46 -44.32 9.42
C ILE A 200 -11.30 -44.71 8.21
N VAL A 201 -12.49 -44.12 8.08
CA VAL A 201 -13.37 -44.27 6.91
C VAL A 201 -13.71 -42.92 6.34
N LYS A 202 -13.52 -42.79 5.04
CA LYS A 202 -13.94 -41.59 4.24
C LYS A 202 -14.91 -42.08 3.17
N GLU A 203 -16.21 -41.84 3.39
CA GLU A 203 -17.27 -42.29 2.48
C GLU A 203 -17.22 -41.59 1.10
N GLU A 204 -16.88 -40.31 1.10
CA GLU A 204 -16.78 -39.48 -0.12
C GLU A 204 -15.36 -38.94 -0.26
N ALA A 205 -14.47 -39.72 -0.82
CA ALA A 205 -13.12 -39.35 -1.18
C ALA A 205 -13.06 -38.98 -2.65
N GLN A 206 -12.30 -37.93 -2.96
CA GLN A 206 -12.09 -37.44 -4.34
C GLN A 206 -10.62 -37.09 -4.54
N PHE A 207 -10.00 -37.64 -5.56
CA PHE A 207 -8.64 -37.30 -5.93
C PHE A 207 -8.39 -37.55 -7.42
N MET A 208 -7.48 -36.77 -8.02
CA MET A 208 -7.07 -36.99 -9.40
C MET A 208 -6.14 -38.21 -9.47
N GLY A 209 -6.30 -39.04 -10.49
CA GLY A 209 -5.39 -40.17 -10.70
C GLY A 209 -3.92 -39.74 -10.81
N SER A 210 -3.66 -38.57 -11.33
CA SER A 210 -2.32 -37.95 -11.41
C SER A 210 -1.71 -37.62 -10.05
N ASN A 211 -2.48 -37.60 -8.95
CA ASN A 211 -1.96 -37.46 -7.59
C ASN A 211 -1.21 -38.71 -7.11
N LEU A 212 -1.43 -39.85 -7.78
CA LEU A 212 -0.65 -41.07 -7.51
C LEU A 212 0.77 -40.95 -8.06
N LYS A 213 1.73 -41.36 -7.23
CA LYS A 213 3.17 -41.15 -7.43
C LYS A 213 3.76 -41.84 -8.67
N THR A 214 3.20 -42.98 -9.04
CA THR A 214 3.77 -43.79 -10.12
C THR A 214 2.81 -43.98 -11.29
N LYS A 215 3.34 -43.94 -12.53
CA LYS A 215 2.53 -44.21 -13.72
C LYS A 215 1.87 -45.58 -13.71
N LYS A 216 2.48 -46.56 -13.01
CA LYS A 216 1.89 -47.88 -12.85
C LYS A 216 0.61 -47.80 -11.99
N ALA A 217 0.67 -47.16 -10.81
CA ALA A 217 -0.48 -46.97 -9.96
C ALA A 217 -1.60 -46.18 -10.64
N GLN A 218 -1.25 -45.13 -11.37
CA GLN A 218 -2.19 -44.37 -12.21
C GLN A 218 -2.86 -45.27 -13.27
N GLY A 219 -2.09 -46.05 -13.97
CA GLY A 219 -2.62 -46.96 -14.98
C GLY A 219 -3.46 -48.10 -14.43
N ASP A 220 -3.14 -48.59 -13.24
CA ASP A 220 -3.94 -49.61 -12.54
C ASP A 220 -5.28 -49.01 -12.07
N LEU A 221 -5.28 -47.78 -11.53
CA LEU A 221 -6.48 -47.02 -11.18
C LEU A 221 -7.38 -46.79 -12.41
N CYS A 222 -6.79 -46.35 -13.55
CA CYS A 222 -7.55 -46.10 -14.77
C CYS A 222 -8.20 -47.34 -15.39
N LYS A 223 -7.75 -48.55 -15.03
CA LYS A 223 -8.33 -49.81 -15.50
C LYS A 223 -9.43 -50.35 -14.58
N MET A 224 -9.66 -49.74 -13.43
CA MET A 224 -10.69 -50.17 -12.49
C MET A 224 -12.08 -49.97 -13.08
N GLY A 225 -12.93 -51.00 -12.88
CA GLY A 225 -14.36 -50.87 -13.12
C GLY A 225 -15.08 -50.29 -11.93
N MET A 226 -16.24 -49.74 -12.16
CA MET A 226 -17.10 -49.23 -11.07
C MET A 226 -17.36 -50.32 -10.04
N GLY A 227 -17.24 -49.97 -8.73
CA GLY A 227 -17.40 -50.88 -7.63
C GLY A 227 -16.18 -51.72 -7.28
N ASN A 228 -15.13 -51.73 -8.11
CA ASN A 228 -13.87 -52.41 -7.79
C ASN A 228 -13.07 -51.66 -6.74
N THR A 229 -12.16 -52.40 -6.08
CA THR A 229 -11.33 -51.88 -5.00
C THR A 229 -9.84 -51.96 -5.32
N VAL A 230 -9.05 -51.10 -4.74
CA VAL A 230 -7.59 -51.14 -4.76
C VAL A 230 -7.05 -50.63 -3.42
N VAL A 231 -6.01 -51.30 -2.93
CA VAL A 231 -5.37 -50.84 -1.69
C VAL A 231 -4.29 -49.80 -2.02
N LEU A 232 -4.40 -48.64 -1.37
CA LEU A 232 -3.48 -47.51 -1.51
C LEU A 232 -2.75 -47.31 -0.17
N ASP A 233 -1.43 -47.22 -0.22
CA ASP A 233 -0.59 -46.84 0.92
C ASP A 233 -0.44 -45.30 0.94
N ALA A 234 -0.85 -44.68 2.03
CA ALA A 234 -0.86 -43.21 2.18
C ALA A 234 0.50 -42.55 1.90
N ALA A 235 1.59 -43.23 2.34
CA ALA A 235 2.93 -42.69 2.18
C ALA A 235 3.59 -43.01 0.81
N LYS A 236 3.18 -44.15 0.20
CA LYS A 236 3.85 -44.68 -1.02
C LYS A 236 3.06 -44.44 -2.28
N SER A 237 1.73 -44.44 -2.21
CA SER A 237 0.88 -44.31 -3.39
C SER A 237 0.75 -42.87 -3.88
N PHE A 238 0.73 -41.90 -2.97
CA PHE A 238 0.58 -40.47 -3.30
C PHE A 238 1.92 -39.76 -3.43
N GLY A 239 1.93 -38.61 -4.11
CA GLY A 239 3.10 -37.71 -4.23
C GLY A 239 3.48 -37.13 -2.86
N LYS A 240 4.74 -36.69 -2.70
CA LYS A 240 5.26 -36.16 -1.43
C LYS A 240 4.52 -34.90 -0.94
N ASP A 241 4.03 -34.11 -1.88
CA ASP A 241 3.39 -32.82 -1.61
C ASP A 241 1.85 -32.94 -1.55
N TYR A 242 1.31 -34.19 -1.64
CA TYR A 242 -0.12 -34.40 -1.59
C TYR A 242 -0.62 -34.59 -0.16
N ASN A 243 -1.60 -33.80 0.23
CA ASN A 243 -2.18 -33.82 1.58
C ASN A 243 -3.16 -34.99 1.74
N VAL A 244 -2.63 -36.17 2.10
CA VAL A 244 -3.44 -37.38 2.32
C VAL A 244 -4.32 -37.28 3.59
N ALA A 245 -3.84 -36.59 4.65
CA ALA A 245 -4.64 -36.37 5.86
C ALA A 245 -5.89 -35.51 5.52
N GLY A 246 -5.71 -34.46 4.68
CA GLY A 246 -6.82 -33.67 4.16
C GLY A 246 -7.79 -34.48 3.28
N LEU A 247 -7.30 -35.37 2.43
CA LEU A 247 -8.14 -36.28 1.64
C LEU A 247 -9.03 -37.16 2.54
N LEU A 248 -8.46 -37.71 3.62
CA LEU A 248 -9.17 -38.55 4.56
C LEU A 248 -10.04 -37.76 5.56
N GLY A 249 -9.81 -36.46 5.70
CA GLY A 249 -10.50 -35.60 6.65
C GLY A 249 -10.05 -35.80 8.09
N VAL A 250 -8.78 -36.18 8.30
CA VAL A 250 -8.18 -36.46 9.62
C VAL A 250 -6.96 -35.55 9.85
N THR A 251 -6.45 -35.57 11.08
CA THR A 251 -5.18 -34.88 11.40
C THR A 251 -3.98 -35.75 11.04
N ASP A 252 -2.80 -35.11 10.84
CA ASP A 252 -1.55 -35.87 10.59
C ASP A 252 -1.24 -36.87 11.67
N ALA A 253 -1.49 -36.55 12.95
CA ALA A 253 -1.31 -37.46 14.08
C ALA A 253 -2.24 -38.69 14.00
N GLN A 254 -3.47 -38.53 13.52
CA GLN A 254 -4.39 -39.66 13.31
C GLN A 254 -3.95 -40.53 12.14
N LEU A 255 -3.46 -39.92 11.06
CA LEU A 255 -2.91 -40.64 9.92
C LEU A 255 -1.64 -41.43 10.31
N GLU A 256 -0.74 -40.85 11.09
CA GLU A 256 0.46 -41.54 11.60
C GLU A 256 0.12 -42.70 12.55
N ALA A 257 -0.97 -42.58 13.31
CA ALA A 257 -1.45 -43.66 14.22
C ALA A 257 -2.18 -44.79 13.48
N SER A 258 -2.56 -44.58 12.21
CA SER A 258 -3.27 -45.55 11.38
C SER A 258 -2.33 -46.63 10.82
N THR A 259 -2.87 -47.65 10.18
CA THR A 259 -2.09 -48.67 9.43
C THR A 259 -1.38 -48.07 8.23
N GLY A 260 -1.80 -46.86 7.75
CA GLY A 260 -1.34 -46.20 6.54
C GLY A 260 -1.81 -46.85 5.25
N SER A 261 -2.61 -47.90 5.31
CA SER A 261 -3.16 -48.63 4.16
C SER A 261 -4.67 -48.46 4.07
N PHE A 262 -5.17 -48.04 2.92
CA PHE A 262 -6.58 -47.76 2.70
C PHE A 262 -7.09 -48.46 1.42
N GLU A 263 -8.19 -49.21 1.56
CA GLU A 263 -8.92 -49.72 0.43
C GLU A 263 -9.75 -48.59 -0.21
N PHE A 264 -9.44 -48.25 -1.44
CA PHE A 264 -10.23 -47.33 -2.26
C PHE A 264 -11.24 -48.11 -3.09
N LYS A 265 -12.53 -47.84 -2.90
CA LYS A 265 -13.62 -48.43 -3.68
C LYS A 265 -14.16 -47.35 -4.64
N LEU A 266 -13.97 -47.58 -5.93
CA LEU A 266 -14.37 -46.66 -7.00
C LEU A 266 -15.91 -46.62 -7.13
N THR A 267 -16.50 -45.43 -7.03
CA THR A 267 -17.95 -45.21 -7.21
C THR A 267 -18.27 -44.41 -8.44
N ASN A 268 -17.41 -43.45 -8.86
CA ASN A 268 -17.63 -42.64 -10.05
C ASN A 268 -16.29 -42.10 -10.57
N ILE A 269 -16.26 -41.74 -11.84
CA ILE A 269 -15.16 -41.04 -12.48
C ILE A 269 -15.75 -39.83 -13.19
N THR A 270 -15.15 -38.66 -12.98
CA THR A 270 -15.55 -37.45 -13.71
C THR A 270 -14.35 -36.82 -14.38
N ARG A 271 -14.58 -36.30 -15.57
CA ARG A 271 -13.61 -35.53 -16.36
C ARG A 271 -14.18 -34.14 -16.61
N MET A 272 -13.34 -33.13 -16.43
CA MET A 272 -13.64 -31.82 -16.93
C MET A 272 -13.29 -31.74 -18.40
N GLU A 273 -14.29 -31.80 -19.27
CA GLU A 273 -14.08 -31.55 -20.70
C GLU A 273 -14.07 -30.04 -20.92
N PRO A 274 -12.95 -29.49 -21.43
CA PRO A 274 -12.89 -28.08 -21.78
C PRO A 274 -13.98 -27.72 -22.80
N ALA A 275 -14.58 -26.53 -22.66
CA ALA A 275 -15.59 -26.06 -23.60
C ALA A 275 -15.08 -26.07 -25.03
N GLU A 276 -15.93 -26.46 -25.98
CA GLU A 276 -15.62 -26.36 -27.39
C GLU A 276 -15.56 -24.90 -27.83
N LEU A 277 -14.64 -24.59 -28.75
CA LEU A 277 -14.48 -23.25 -29.35
C LEU A 277 -15.60 -23.02 -30.38
N ASN A 278 -16.79 -22.71 -29.88
CA ASN A 278 -17.99 -22.46 -30.67
C ASN A 278 -18.70 -21.17 -30.20
N GLN A 279 -19.74 -20.76 -30.94
CA GLN A 279 -20.46 -19.52 -30.64
C GLN A 279 -21.04 -19.48 -29.21
N GLU A 280 -21.59 -20.61 -28.73
CA GLU A 280 -22.14 -20.70 -27.37
C GLU A 280 -21.08 -20.38 -26.30
N PHE A 281 -19.85 -20.85 -26.49
CA PHE A 281 -18.72 -20.56 -25.60
C PHE A 281 -18.30 -19.10 -25.68
N PHE A 282 -18.18 -18.54 -26.90
CA PHE A 282 -17.80 -17.15 -27.08
C PHE A 282 -18.83 -16.20 -26.45
N ASP A 283 -20.13 -16.49 -26.63
CA ASP A 283 -21.21 -15.70 -26.04
C ASP A 283 -21.24 -15.77 -24.53
N LYS A 284 -20.87 -16.90 -23.93
CA LYS A 284 -20.76 -17.04 -22.46
C LYS A 284 -19.60 -16.25 -21.87
N VAL A 285 -18.51 -16.12 -22.60
CA VAL A 285 -17.30 -15.43 -22.12
C VAL A 285 -17.39 -13.93 -22.34
N TYR A 286 -17.85 -13.49 -23.52
CA TYR A 286 -17.79 -12.08 -23.93
C TYR A 286 -19.15 -11.41 -24.12
N GLY A 287 -20.24 -12.18 -24.11
CA GLY A 287 -21.58 -11.70 -24.41
C GLY A 287 -22.04 -12.07 -25.84
N GLU A 288 -23.35 -12.11 -26.02
CA GLU A 288 -23.96 -12.60 -27.26
C GLU A 288 -23.54 -11.75 -28.48
N GLY A 289 -22.93 -12.40 -29.44
CA GLY A 289 -22.50 -11.80 -30.73
C GLY A 289 -21.28 -10.88 -30.67
N GLU A 290 -20.67 -10.69 -29.50
CA GLU A 290 -19.49 -9.81 -29.33
C GLU A 290 -18.21 -10.42 -29.94
N VAL A 291 -18.11 -11.75 -29.95
CA VAL A 291 -16.99 -12.50 -30.51
C VAL A 291 -17.57 -13.65 -31.36
N THR A 292 -17.11 -13.77 -32.61
CA THR A 292 -17.68 -14.73 -33.57
C THR A 292 -16.70 -15.82 -34.02
N SER A 293 -15.44 -15.71 -33.60
CA SER A 293 -14.40 -16.66 -33.99
C SER A 293 -13.30 -16.79 -32.93
N GLU A 294 -12.61 -17.96 -32.93
CA GLU A 294 -11.41 -18.16 -32.11
C GLU A 294 -10.36 -17.06 -32.34
N LYS A 295 -10.22 -16.60 -33.58
CA LYS A 295 -9.27 -15.52 -33.90
C LYS A 295 -9.61 -14.24 -33.18
N GLU A 296 -10.88 -13.79 -33.21
CA GLU A 296 -11.34 -12.60 -32.49
C GLU A 296 -11.22 -12.77 -30.98
N MET A 297 -11.53 -13.97 -30.46
CA MET A 297 -11.34 -14.27 -29.05
C MET A 297 -9.87 -14.12 -28.63
N ARG A 298 -8.95 -14.67 -29.40
CA ARG A 298 -7.50 -14.55 -29.14
C ARG A 298 -7.01 -13.10 -29.24
N GLU A 299 -7.54 -12.32 -30.18
CA GLU A 299 -7.21 -10.89 -30.29
C GLU A 299 -7.69 -10.12 -29.06
N ARG A 300 -8.93 -10.35 -28.60
CA ARG A 300 -9.46 -9.75 -27.37
C ARG A 300 -8.64 -10.15 -26.13
N MET A 301 -8.38 -11.43 -25.96
CA MET A 301 -7.54 -11.94 -24.87
C MET A 301 -6.15 -11.31 -24.87
N LYS A 302 -5.58 -11.13 -26.05
CA LYS A 302 -4.29 -10.44 -26.20
C LYS A 302 -4.36 -8.99 -25.75
N GLU A 303 -5.36 -8.26 -26.22
CA GLU A 303 -5.57 -6.85 -25.82
C GLU A 303 -5.79 -6.70 -24.31
N GLU A 304 -6.57 -7.61 -23.72
CA GLU A 304 -6.82 -7.62 -22.26
C GLU A 304 -5.55 -7.92 -21.47
N ALA A 305 -4.78 -8.92 -21.86
CA ALA A 305 -3.52 -9.26 -21.23
C ALA A 305 -2.49 -8.11 -21.37
N GLU A 306 -2.34 -7.55 -22.57
CA GLU A 306 -1.42 -6.43 -22.81
C GLU A 306 -1.85 -5.16 -22.04
N ARG A 307 -3.15 -4.94 -21.86
CA ARG A 307 -3.66 -3.85 -21.00
C ARG A 307 -3.33 -4.06 -19.53
N MET A 308 -3.45 -5.29 -19.03
CA MET A 308 -3.02 -5.61 -17.66
C MET A 308 -1.53 -5.38 -17.47
N TYR A 309 -0.72 -5.83 -18.42
CA TYR A 309 0.73 -5.67 -18.38
C TYR A 309 1.20 -4.22 -18.55
N ALA A 310 0.39 -3.36 -19.18
CA ALA A 310 0.73 -1.96 -19.38
C ALA A 310 0.93 -1.24 -18.04
N ASN A 311 0.11 -1.53 -17.03
CA ASN A 311 0.25 -0.94 -15.70
C ASN A 311 1.58 -1.36 -15.04
N GLU A 312 1.97 -2.62 -15.17
CA GLU A 312 3.24 -3.12 -14.63
C GLU A 312 4.45 -2.53 -15.40
N ALA A 313 4.31 -2.39 -16.73
CA ALA A 313 5.32 -1.74 -17.55
C ALA A 313 5.48 -0.25 -17.22
N ASP A 314 4.38 0.44 -16.94
CA ASP A 314 4.40 1.83 -16.51
C ASP A 314 5.04 2.00 -15.13
N GLN A 315 4.77 1.10 -14.20
CA GLN A 315 5.45 1.08 -12.90
C GLN A 315 6.97 0.81 -13.04
N TYR A 316 7.34 -0.12 -13.92
CA TYR A 316 8.74 -0.36 -14.25
C TYR A 316 9.42 0.89 -14.83
N PHE A 317 8.76 1.59 -15.75
CA PHE A 317 9.26 2.85 -16.31
C PHE A 317 9.41 3.92 -15.23
N MET A 318 8.41 4.11 -14.35
CA MET A 318 8.47 5.07 -13.24
C MET A 318 9.63 4.79 -12.30
N ASN A 319 9.88 3.53 -11.97
CA ASN A 319 11.02 3.12 -11.15
C ASN A 319 12.36 3.47 -11.83
N ASN A 320 12.48 3.21 -13.13
CA ASN A 320 13.69 3.58 -13.90
C ASN A 320 13.87 5.11 -13.99
N VAL A 321 12.79 5.88 -14.08
CA VAL A 321 12.83 7.35 -14.00
C VAL A 321 13.34 7.79 -12.63
N ALA A 322 12.82 7.21 -11.55
CA ALA A 322 13.24 7.54 -10.19
C ALA A 322 14.74 7.28 -9.99
N GLU A 323 15.23 6.12 -10.43
CA GLU A 323 16.66 5.79 -10.36
C GLU A 323 17.51 6.73 -11.21
N TYR A 324 17.06 7.03 -12.43
CA TYR A 324 17.74 7.98 -13.31
C TYR A 324 17.85 9.36 -12.66
N LEU A 325 16.74 9.86 -12.11
CA LEU A 325 16.70 11.18 -11.48
C LEU A 325 17.59 11.24 -10.22
N LEU A 326 17.56 10.20 -9.40
CA LEU A 326 18.43 10.07 -8.21
C LEU A 326 19.92 10.00 -8.59
N ASP A 327 20.26 9.34 -9.71
CA ASP A 327 21.65 9.30 -10.19
C ASP A 327 22.12 10.64 -10.74
N LYS A 328 21.26 11.35 -11.48
CA LYS A 328 21.65 12.59 -12.19
C LYS A 328 21.48 13.86 -11.37
N THR A 329 20.68 13.85 -10.32
CA THR A 329 20.42 15.01 -9.47
C THR A 329 21.14 14.85 -8.13
N LYS A 330 22.23 15.55 -7.94
CA LYS A 330 23.04 15.51 -6.71
C LYS A 330 22.89 16.81 -5.93
N PHE A 331 22.64 16.70 -4.66
CA PHE A 331 22.57 17.81 -3.71
C PHE A 331 22.83 17.27 -2.29
N ASP A 332 23.22 18.15 -1.39
CA ASP A 332 23.43 17.83 0.00
C ASP A 332 22.13 17.89 0.79
N LEU A 333 22.04 17.18 1.90
CA LEU A 333 20.93 17.22 2.86
C LEU A 333 21.48 17.57 4.25
N PRO A 334 20.68 18.22 5.11
CA PRO A 334 21.03 18.45 6.51
C PRO A 334 20.95 17.15 7.33
N VAL A 335 21.86 16.20 7.05
CA VAL A 335 21.81 14.81 7.53
C VAL A 335 21.73 14.73 9.05
N ALA A 336 22.57 15.52 9.76
CA ALA A 336 22.59 15.50 11.23
C ALA A 336 21.24 15.95 11.82
N PHE A 337 20.65 16.99 11.24
CA PHE A 337 19.33 17.47 11.64
C PHE A 337 18.24 16.43 11.34
N LEU A 338 18.23 15.86 10.14
CA LEU A 338 17.20 14.88 9.72
C LEU A 338 17.25 13.61 10.60
N LYS A 339 18.44 13.14 10.97
CA LYS A 339 18.57 12.00 11.89
C LYS A 339 18.01 12.32 13.29
N LYS A 340 18.29 13.52 13.82
CA LYS A 340 17.68 13.98 15.08
C LYS A 340 16.14 14.08 14.95
N TRP A 341 15.68 14.63 13.83
CA TRP A 341 14.26 14.77 13.57
C TRP A 341 13.55 13.41 13.51
N MET A 342 14.13 12.39 12.87
CA MET A 342 13.60 11.02 12.84
C MET A 342 13.46 10.41 14.24
N GLN A 343 14.38 10.73 15.16
CA GLN A 343 14.32 10.25 16.53
C GLN A 343 13.14 10.82 17.32
N THR A 344 12.65 12.00 16.93
CA THR A 344 11.65 12.75 17.72
C THR A 344 10.28 12.86 17.05
N SER A 345 10.16 12.57 15.75
CA SER A 345 8.97 12.92 14.94
C SER A 345 7.96 11.80 14.74
N GLY A 346 8.13 10.62 15.32
CA GLY A 346 7.19 9.51 15.21
C GLY A 346 6.24 9.41 16.42
N GLU A 347 5.21 8.57 16.32
CA GLU A 347 4.37 8.20 17.47
C GLU A 347 5.19 7.56 18.61
N LYS A 348 6.30 6.90 18.23
CA LYS A 348 7.29 6.36 19.16
C LYS A 348 8.66 6.91 18.78
N PRO A 349 9.41 7.45 19.75
CA PRO A 349 10.79 7.86 19.51
C PRO A 349 11.64 6.69 19.03
N LEU A 350 12.44 6.92 17.98
CA LEU A 350 13.40 5.95 17.48
C LEU A 350 14.75 6.11 18.20
N THR A 351 15.44 5.02 18.42
CA THR A 351 16.83 5.06 18.91
C THR A 351 17.78 5.51 17.80
N ALA A 352 18.95 6.00 18.17
CA ALA A 352 19.98 6.37 17.19
C ALA A 352 20.40 5.19 16.30
N GLU A 353 20.41 3.98 16.86
CA GLU A 353 20.76 2.75 16.13
C GLU A 353 19.69 2.38 15.10
N GLU A 354 18.40 2.48 15.44
CA GLU A 354 17.30 2.25 14.52
C GLU A 354 17.32 3.26 13.37
N VAL A 355 17.60 4.54 13.67
CA VAL A 355 17.73 5.58 12.65
C VAL A 355 18.90 5.29 11.70
N GLU A 356 20.06 4.82 12.21
CA GLU A 356 21.19 4.48 11.34
C GLU A 356 20.88 3.31 10.41
N VAL A 357 20.13 2.30 10.87
CA VAL A 357 19.71 1.15 10.05
C VAL A 357 18.78 1.60 8.91
N ASP A 358 17.84 2.49 9.20
CA ASP A 358 16.84 2.93 8.23
C ASP A 358 17.28 4.14 7.39
N TRP A 359 18.43 4.75 7.72
CA TRP A 359 18.85 6.03 7.15
C TRP A 359 19.00 5.97 5.63
N GLU A 360 19.71 4.98 5.10
CA GLU A 360 19.98 4.88 3.65
C GLU A 360 18.69 4.86 2.83
N LYS A 361 17.72 4.08 3.28
CA LYS A 361 16.40 3.98 2.64
C LYS A 361 15.62 5.30 2.75
N THR A 362 15.63 5.90 3.93
CA THR A 362 14.95 7.17 4.21
C THR A 362 15.58 8.31 3.41
N GLU A 363 16.90 8.39 3.37
CA GLU A 363 17.61 9.39 2.58
C GLU A 363 17.28 9.28 1.08
N LYS A 364 17.31 8.06 0.53
CA LYS A 364 16.94 7.81 -0.88
C LYS A 364 15.51 8.24 -1.16
N GLY A 365 14.59 7.90 -0.28
CA GLY A 365 13.18 8.30 -0.39
C GLY A 365 12.99 9.81 -0.33
N LEU A 366 13.64 10.49 0.62
CA LEU A 366 13.58 11.95 0.77
C LEU A 366 14.18 12.67 -0.45
N ARG A 367 15.32 12.20 -0.95
CA ARG A 367 15.93 12.75 -2.18
C ARG A 367 14.97 12.65 -3.36
N TYR A 368 14.36 11.49 -3.55
CA TYR A 368 13.39 11.30 -4.63
C TYR A 368 12.18 12.22 -4.45
N GLN A 369 11.62 12.32 -3.25
CA GLN A 369 10.49 13.20 -2.95
C GLN A 369 10.80 14.69 -3.27
N LEU A 370 12.00 15.15 -2.94
CA LEU A 370 12.42 16.52 -3.25
C LEU A 370 12.55 16.73 -4.77
N ILE A 371 13.14 15.78 -5.47
CA ILE A 371 13.25 15.80 -6.93
C ILE A 371 11.87 15.81 -7.58
N GLU A 372 10.98 14.92 -7.15
CA GLU A 372 9.61 14.82 -7.66
C GLU A 372 8.81 16.11 -7.44
N ASN A 373 8.91 16.71 -6.25
CA ASN A 373 8.31 18.02 -5.97
C ASN A 373 8.82 19.11 -6.92
N LYS A 374 10.12 19.07 -7.25
CA LYS A 374 10.71 20.01 -8.21
C LYS A 374 10.18 19.76 -9.62
N VAL A 375 10.03 18.51 -10.03
CA VAL A 375 9.44 18.13 -11.33
C VAL A 375 7.98 18.57 -11.42
N ILE A 376 7.20 18.37 -10.36
CA ILE A 376 5.81 18.84 -10.28
C ILE A 376 5.72 20.37 -10.50
N GLN A 377 6.63 21.12 -9.87
CA GLN A 377 6.70 22.58 -10.06
C GLN A 377 7.11 22.96 -11.47
N MET A 378 8.13 22.30 -12.03
CA MET A 378 8.63 22.58 -13.39
C MET A 378 7.59 22.25 -14.47
N GLY A 379 6.84 21.17 -14.28
CA GLY A 379 5.80 20.72 -15.20
C GLY A 379 4.44 21.39 -14.96
N GLU A 380 4.34 22.30 -13.97
CA GLU A 380 3.08 22.92 -13.54
C GLU A 380 1.97 21.88 -13.28
N ILE A 381 2.38 20.69 -12.79
CA ILE A 381 1.48 19.55 -12.57
C ILE A 381 0.61 19.86 -11.35
N SER A 382 -0.69 19.96 -11.58
CA SER A 382 -1.69 20.16 -10.53
C SER A 382 -2.89 19.24 -10.78
N VAL A 383 -3.62 18.91 -9.75
CA VAL A 383 -4.87 18.15 -9.83
C VAL A 383 -6.02 19.07 -9.45
N SER A 384 -6.94 19.29 -10.37
CA SER A 384 -8.17 20.04 -10.10
C SER A 384 -9.20 19.16 -9.40
N GLN A 385 -10.18 19.80 -8.74
CA GLN A 385 -11.29 19.04 -8.13
C GLN A 385 -12.12 18.28 -9.17
N GLU A 386 -12.26 18.84 -10.38
CA GLU A 386 -12.97 18.20 -11.48
C GLU A 386 -12.25 16.92 -11.93
N GLU A 387 -10.95 16.98 -12.17
CA GLU A 387 -10.14 15.81 -12.55
C GLU A 387 -10.15 14.71 -11.47
N LEU A 388 -10.10 15.11 -10.20
CA LEU A 388 -10.19 14.16 -9.07
C LEU A 388 -11.56 13.48 -9.03
N LEU A 389 -12.63 14.25 -9.25
CA LEU A 389 -13.99 13.73 -9.28
C LEU A 389 -14.19 12.78 -10.47
N ASP A 390 -13.75 13.17 -11.67
CA ASP A 390 -13.85 12.35 -12.88
C ASP A 390 -13.09 11.03 -12.76
N HIS A 391 -11.88 11.08 -12.20
CA HIS A 391 -11.11 9.88 -11.89
C HIS A 391 -11.86 8.96 -10.93
N THR A 392 -12.41 9.52 -9.87
CA THR A 392 -13.18 8.77 -8.86
C THR A 392 -14.43 8.13 -9.46
N ILE A 393 -15.16 8.86 -10.31
CA ILE A 393 -16.32 8.32 -11.06
C ILE A 393 -15.90 7.14 -11.94
N GLY A 394 -14.76 7.27 -12.64
CA GLY A 394 -14.21 6.20 -13.47
C GLY A 394 -13.91 4.93 -12.68
N LEU A 395 -13.31 5.06 -11.49
CA LEU A 395 -13.05 3.93 -10.60
C LEU A 395 -14.33 3.27 -10.06
N VAL A 396 -15.29 4.07 -9.62
CA VAL A 396 -16.60 3.57 -9.16
C VAL A 396 -17.29 2.79 -10.27
N LYS A 397 -17.32 3.34 -11.50
CA LYS A 397 -17.91 2.68 -12.67
C LYS A 397 -17.23 1.36 -12.99
N ALA A 398 -15.90 1.32 -12.99
CA ALA A 398 -15.13 0.10 -13.23
C ALA A 398 -15.42 -0.97 -12.17
N GLN A 399 -15.55 -0.59 -10.91
CA GLN A 399 -15.89 -1.49 -9.83
C GLN A 399 -17.28 -2.12 -10.01
N PHE A 400 -18.30 -1.34 -10.36
CA PHE A 400 -19.64 -1.88 -10.64
C PHE A 400 -19.65 -2.85 -11.81
N GLN A 401 -18.93 -2.52 -12.89
CA GLN A 401 -18.79 -3.41 -14.05
C GLN A 401 -18.13 -4.74 -13.67
N GLN A 402 -17.13 -4.72 -12.82
CA GLN A 402 -16.43 -5.93 -12.35
C GLN A 402 -17.37 -6.87 -11.55
N TYR A 403 -18.31 -6.31 -10.79
CA TYR A 403 -19.30 -7.10 -10.05
C TYR A 403 -20.55 -7.49 -10.86
N GLY A 404 -20.55 -7.25 -12.18
CA GLY A 404 -21.68 -7.59 -13.07
C GLY A 404 -22.97 -6.82 -12.78
N GLN A 405 -22.88 -5.70 -12.08
CA GLN A 405 -24.03 -4.84 -11.78
C GLN A 405 -24.29 -3.90 -12.96
N GLN A 406 -25.58 -3.65 -13.24
CA GLN A 406 -25.95 -2.67 -14.26
C GLN A 406 -25.31 -1.32 -13.94
N VAL A 407 -24.76 -0.67 -14.97
CA VAL A 407 -24.16 0.66 -14.83
C VAL A 407 -25.25 1.61 -14.32
N MET A 408 -25.00 2.21 -13.16
CA MET A 408 -25.86 3.25 -12.58
C MET A 408 -25.86 4.49 -13.49
N ASP A 409 -26.87 5.34 -13.34
CA ASP A 409 -26.86 6.63 -14.01
C ASP A 409 -25.70 7.52 -13.53
N ASP A 410 -25.30 8.47 -14.35
CA ASP A 410 -24.16 9.33 -14.09
C ASP A 410 -24.33 10.16 -12.80
N GLU A 411 -25.54 10.50 -12.41
CA GLU A 411 -25.84 11.27 -11.20
C GLU A 411 -25.60 10.44 -9.93
N MET A 412 -25.99 9.16 -9.93
CA MET A 412 -25.69 8.22 -8.84
C MET A 412 -24.19 7.95 -8.71
N LEU A 413 -23.50 7.71 -9.83
CA LEU A 413 -22.03 7.52 -9.84
C LEU A 413 -21.32 8.73 -9.26
N LYS A 414 -21.73 9.94 -9.65
CA LYS A 414 -21.21 11.20 -9.13
C LYS A 414 -21.46 11.32 -7.63
N GLY A 415 -22.67 11.03 -7.15
CA GLY A 415 -23.01 11.08 -5.73
C GLY A 415 -22.14 10.13 -4.87
N ILE A 416 -21.87 8.92 -5.38
CA ILE A 416 -20.98 7.95 -4.71
C ILE A 416 -19.54 8.49 -4.67
N ALA A 417 -19.03 9.02 -5.80
CA ALA A 417 -17.71 9.58 -5.90
C ALA A 417 -17.51 10.79 -4.96
N GLU A 418 -18.48 11.73 -4.94
CA GLU A 418 -18.45 12.87 -4.01
C GLU A 418 -18.48 12.44 -2.55
N ASN A 419 -19.18 11.35 -2.23
CA ASN A 419 -19.19 10.83 -0.86
C ASN A 419 -17.86 10.16 -0.46
N ALA A 420 -17.22 9.43 -1.38
CA ALA A 420 -15.89 8.87 -1.16
C ALA A 420 -14.85 9.97 -0.90
N LEU A 421 -14.92 11.08 -1.63
CA LEU A 421 -14.02 12.23 -1.48
C LEU A 421 -14.22 13.04 -0.19
N LYS A 422 -15.28 12.80 0.59
CA LYS A 422 -15.43 13.40 1.93
C LYS A 422 -14.52 12.77 2.98
N ASN A 423 -14.07 11.53 2.73
CA ASN A 423 -13.06 10.91 3.57
C ASN A 423 -11.68 11.46 3.16
N GLU A 424 -11.01 12.16 4.09
CA GLU A 424 -9.73 12.83 3.80
C GLU A 424 -8.62 11.85 3.39
N GLU A 425 -8.58 10.66 3.97
CA GLU A 425 -7.57 9.64 3.67
C GLU A 425 -7.79 9.07 2.25
N GLU A 426 -9.03 8.76 1.92
CA GLU A 426 -9.41 8.27 0.59
C GLU A 426 -9.21 9.36 -0.48
N ALA A 427 -9.61 10.60 -0.20
CA ALA A 427 -9.39 11.73 -1.10
C ALA A 427 -7.90 11.95 -1.38
N ARG A 428 -7.04 11.81 -0.34
CA ARG A 428 -5.58 11.90 -0.51
C ARG A 428 -5.07 10.77 -1.39
N ARG A 429 -5.48 9.54 -1.14
CA ARG A 429 -5.08 8.36 -1.93
C ARG A 429 -5.46 8.51 -3.41
N LEU A 430 -6.68 8.96 -3.68
CA LEU A 430 -7.18 9.19 -5.05
C LEU A 430 -6.44 10.34 -5.73
N ASN A 431 -6.16 11.41 -4.99
CA ASN A 431 -5.39 12.54 -5.51
C ASN A 431 -3.96 12.11 -5.91
N ASP A 432 -3.31 11.28 -5.07
CA ASP A 432 -1.98 10.75 -5.38
C ASP A 432 -2.00 9.87 -6.65
N GLN A 433 -3.07 9.11 -6.88
CA GLN A 433 -3.23 8.35 -8.12
C GLN A 433 -3.30 9.25 -9.36
N VAL A 434 -4.06 10.34 -9.30
CA VAL A 434 -4.16 11.30 -10.40
C VAL A 434 -2.81 12.00 -10.62
N TYR A 435 -2.11 12.39 -9.54
CA TYR A 435 -0.75 12.94 -9.64
C TYR A 435 0.21 11.98 -10.31
N ASN A 436 0.23 10.73 -9.90
CA ASN A 436 1.10 9.70 -10.48
C ASN A 436 0.81 9.47 -11.97
N ALA A 437 -0.45 9.47 -12.38
CA ALA A 437 -0.83 9.36 -13.79
C ALA A 437 -0.34 10.57 -14.61
N LYS A 438 -0.45 11.79 -14.07
CA LYS A 438 0.06 13.00 -14.71
C LYS A 438 1.59 13.02 -14.77
N LEU A 439 2.26 12.60 -13.71
CA LEU A 439 3.72 12.45 -13.69
C LEU A 439 4.20 11.45 -14.73
N LEU A 440 3.55 10.29 -14.82
CA LEU A 440 3.85 9.29 -15.83
C LEU A 440 3.74 9.87 -17.25
N THR A 441 2.65 10.58 -17.52
CA THR A 441 2.45 11.25 -18.81
C THR A 441 3.54 12.27 -19.07
N TYR A 442 3.82 13.14 -18.10
CA TYR A 442 4.88 14.15 -18.20
C TYR A 442 6.25 13.50 -18.48
N TYR A 443 6.59 12.41 -17.79
CA TYR A 443 7.85 11.73 -18.02
C TYR A 443 7.93 11.07 -19.41
N LYS A 444 6.86 10.40 -19.85
CA LYS A 444 6.80 9.82 -21.21
C LYS A 444 6.93 10.87 -22.31
N GLU A 445 6.39 12.06 -22.08
CA GLU A 445 6.47 13.18 -23.02
C GLU A 445 7.85 13.87 -23.02
N ASN A 446 8.57 13.89 -21.92
CA ASN A 446 9.80 14.65 -21.76
C ASN A 446 11.08 13.81 -21.74
N PHE A 447 11.01 12.52 -21.48
CA PHE A 447 12.13 11.59 -21.67
C PHE A 447 12.09 10.91 -23.05
N LYS A 448 13.22 10.40 -23.48
CA LYS A 448 13.28 9.42 -24.57
C LYS A 448 13.10 8.04 -23.95
N VAL A 449 11.92 7.44 -24.08
CA VAL A 449 11.68 6.08 -23.62
C VAL A 449 12.41 5.11 -24.56
N GLU A 450 13.34 4.32 -24.02
CA GLU A 450 13.95 3.18 -24.71
C GLU A 450 13.10 1.95 -24.43
N GLU A 451 12.00 1.81 -25.18
CA GLU A 451 11.04 0.75 -25.05
C GLU A 451 11.56 -0.55 -25.67
N LYS A 452 11.54 -1.63 -24.90
CA LYS A 452 11.90 -2.98 -25.35
C LYS A 452 10.66 -3.87 -25.34
N GLU A 453 10.32 -4.47 -26.49
CA GLU A 453 9.30 -5.51 -26.50
C GLU A 453 9.82 -6.78 -25.84
N VAL A 454 9.07 -7.31 -24.87
CA VAL A 454 9.44 -8.50 -24.08
C VAL A 454 8.20 -9.34 -23.81
N THR A 455 8.38 -10.64 -23.64
CA THR A 455 7.34 -11.52 -23.12
C THR A 455 7.15 -11.27 -21.62
N TYR A 456 6.04 -11.71 -21.05
CA TYR A 456 5.78 -11.57 -19.61
C TYR A 456 6.87 -12.26 -18.76
N ASP A 457 7.27 -13.48 -19.12
CA ASP A 457 8.33 -14.23 -18.44
C ASP A 457 9.67 -13.45 -18.41
N ASP A 458 10.01 -12.78 -19.52
CA ASP A 458 11.23 -11.97 -19.61
C ASP A 458 11.10 -10.62 -18.89
N PHE A 459 9.89 -10.05 -18.86
CA PHE A 459 9.60 -8.85 -18.08
C PHE A 459 9.80 -9.09 -16.57
N ILE A 460 9.29 -10.21 -16.04
CA ILE A 460 9.52 -10.58 -14.63
C ILE A 460 11.01 -10.67 -14.31
N LYS A 461 11.83 -11.23 -15.22
CA LYS A 461 13.30 -11.27 -15.03
C LYS A 461 13.91 -9.87 -15.01
N LEU A 462 13.42 -8.95 -15.86
CA LEU A 462 13.89 -7.55 -15.87
C LEU A 462 13.57 -6.84 -14.55
N VAL A 463 12.35 -6.99 -14.05
CA VAL A 463 11.91 -6.36 -12.78
C VAL A 463 12.71 -6.93 -11.61
N THR A 464 12.86 -8.25 -11.52
CA THR A 464 13.59 -8.91 -10.43
C THR A 464 15.11 -8.64 -10.45
N ALA A 465 15.68 -8.38 -11.62
CA ALA A 465 17.09 -7.99 -11.75
C ALA A 465 17.37 -6.57 -11.23
N ASN A 466 16.40 -5.67 -11.34
CA ASN A 466 16.50 -4.29 -10.82
C ASN A 466 16.18 -4.19 -9.32
N ALA A 467 15.59 -5.21 -8.70
CA ALA A 467 15.25 -5.24 -7.28
C ALA A 467 16.42 -5.69 -6.38
N LYS A 468 17.54 -6.08 -6.95
CA LYS A 468 18.81 -6.41 -6.26
C LYS A 468 19.80 -5.27 -6.34
#